data_7b2465ca7f02b7098964d97c45a37895
#
_entry.id   7b2465ca7f02b7098964d97c45a37895
#
_cell.length_a   1.000
_cell.length_b   1.000
_cell.length_c   1.000
_cell.angle_alpha   90.00
_cell.angle_beta   90.00
_cell.angle_gamma   90.00
#
_symmetry.space_group_name_H-M   'P 1'
#
loop_
_entity.id
_entity.type
_entity.pdbx_description
1 polymer ?
#
loop_
_entity_poly.entity_id
_entity_poly.type
_entity_poly.pdbx_seq_one_letter_code
_entity_poly.pdbx_strand_id
1 'polypeptide(L)'
;QHVAWDYIETRSADLNLLTDTDALVFGTLAARNEKSKNTLFELTEASNYNVFDINLRPPYYDIHLIKDLLHRTQLAKFNKAELRMMLDFMGKDYVTEKDSIQYLQDVFRMNEIIISKGSKGALYANGNNFHLYPTVPVEVKDTVGSGDSFLAGFLSKRLETGTNAHQIMHQAVALGAFITAQKGACPEYTLDDFTKFRDQHLVSTLPL
;
A
#
# COMPACT_ATOMS: atom_id res chain seq x y z
N GLN A 1 -8.09 15.89 19.65
CA GLN A 1 -9.51 15.51 19.64
C GLN A 1 -9.56 14.00 19.45
N HIS A 2 -10.28 13.27 20.32
CA HIS A 2 -10.43 11.82 20.22
C HIS A 2 -11.43 11.48 19.12
N VAL A 3 -11.16 10.45 18.36
CA VAL A 3 -11.98 9.97 17.24
C VAL A 3 -12.12 8.44 17.27
N ALA A 4 -13.02 7.87 16.49
CA ALA A 4 -13.37 6.45 16.56
C ALA A 4 -12.17 5.51 16.41
N TRP A 5 -11.25 5.82 15.50
CA TRP A 5 -10.03 4.99 15.29
C TRP A 5 -8.99 5.06 16.41
N ASP A 6 -9.18 5.89 17.43
CA ASP A 6 -8.35 5.88 18.65
C ASP A 6 -8.80 4.79 19.66
N TYR A 7 -9.92 4.11 19.39
CA TYR A 7 -10.58 3.18 20.33
C TYR A 7 -10.95 1.85 19.68
N ILE A 8 -10.22 1.41 18.69
CA ILE A 8 -10.42 0.09 18.08
C ILE A 8 -10.01 -0.97 19.09
N GLU A 9 -10.91 -1.90 19.37
CA GLU A 9 -10.70 -3.05 20.26
C GLU A 9 -10.92 -4.36 19.51
N THR A 10 -10.11 -5.35 19.81
CA THR A 10 -10.26 -6.71 19.30
C THR A 10 -11.20 -7.50 20.21
N ARG A 11 -12.08 -8.28 19.61
CA ARG A 11 -12.83 -9.34 20.27
C ARG A 11 -12.26 -10.69 19.83
N SER A 12 -12.41 -11.73 20.64
CA SER A 12 -11.92 -13.08 20.29
C SER A 12 -12.47 -13.58 18.95
N ALA A 13 -13.71 -13.18 18.61
CA ALA A 13 -14.31 -13.50 17.30
C ALA A 13 -13.57 -12.84 16.13
N ASP A 14 -13.02 -11.63 16.32
CA ASP A 14 -12.32 -10.90 15.27
C ASP A 14 -10.95 -11.56 14.98
N LEU A 15 -10.25 -12.08 15.99
CA LEU A 15 -9.01 -12.84 15.81
C LEU A 15 -9.25 -14.16 15.05
N ASN A 16 -10.34 -14.85 15.33
CA ASN A 16 -10.68 -16.08 14.60
C ASN A 16 -10.99 -15.81 13.12
N LEU A 17 -11.59 -14.65 12.80
CA LEU A 17 -11.86 -14.27 11.40
C LEU A 17 -10.56 -14.05 10.61
N LEU A 18 -9.47 -13.60 11.25
CA LEU A 18 -8.20 -13.34 10.56
C LEU A 18 -7.54 -14.60 10.00
N THR A 19 -7.82 -15.77 10.58
CA THR A 19 -7.30 -17.05 10.04
C THR A 19 -7.90 -17.39 8.68
N ASP A 20 -9.09 -16.87 8.39
CA ASP A 20 -9.84 -17.09 7.15
C ASP A 20 -9.76 -15.90 6.18
N THR A 21 -8.99 -14.84 6.52
CA THR A 21 -8.78 -13.69 5.65
C THR A 21 -7.48 -13.79 4.86
N ASP A 22 -7.49 -13.28 3.62
CA ASP A 22 -6.31 -13.28 2.76
C ASP A 22 -5.26 -12.25 3.18
N ALA A 23 -5.66 -11.12 3.75
CA ALA A 23 -4.77 -10.05 4.16
C ALA A 23 -5.36 -9.14 5.23
N LEU A 24 -4.49 -8.60 6.08
CA LEU A 24 -4.78 -7.49 6.99
C LEU A 24 -4.16 -6.21 6.42
N VAL A 25 -4.98 -5.20 6.11
CA VAL A 25 -4.51 -3.90 5.59
C VAL A 25 -4.61 -2.84 6.67
N PHE A 26 -3.55 -2.09 6.91
CA PHE A 26 -3.51 -1.05 7.92
C PHE A 26 -2.60 0.12 7.55
N GLY A 27 -2.76 1.25 8.25
CA GLY A 27 -1.95 2.46 8.11
C GLY A 27 -1.55 3.04 9.47
N THR A 28 -0.65 4.03 9.48
CA THR A 28 -0.09 4.62 10.70
C THR A 28 -1.12 5.32 11.57
N LEU A 29 -2.12 5.96 10.98
CA LEU A 29 -3.07 6.81 11.71
C LEU A 29 -3.90 6.02 12.73
N ALA A 30 -4.29 4.79 12.41
CA ALA A 30 -5.05 3.91 13.29
C ALA A 30 -4.25 3.43 14.52
N ALA A 31 -2.92 3.54 14.48
CA ALA A 31 -2.03 3.11 15.58
C ALA A 31 -1.49 4.25 16.44
N ARG A 32 -1.98 5.48 16.26
CA ARG A 32 -1.50 6.65 17.01
C ARG A 32 -1.91 6.65 18.49
N ASN A 33 -2.97 5.96 18.85
CA ASN A 33 -3.43 5.80 20.24
C ASN A 33 -3.05 4.42 20.75
N GLU A 34 -2.67 4.33 22.04
CA GLU A 34 -2.19 3.11 22.68
C GLU A 34 -3.18 1.93 22.56
N LYS A 35 -4.49 2.22 22.73
CA LYS A 35 -5.52 1.20 22.66
C LYS A 35 -5.60 0.55 21.28
N SER A 36 -5.73 1.36 20.24
CA SER A 36 -5.78 0.87 18.85
C SER A 36 -4.46 0.29 18.39
N LYS A 37 -3.31 0.80 18.90
CA LYS A 37 -1.98 0.25 18.64
C LYS A 37 -1.87 -1.18 19.16
N ASN A 38 -2.28 -1.43 20.40
CA ASN A 38 -2.25 -2.77 21.00
C ASN A 38 -3.15 -3.73 20.22
N THR A 39 -4.35 -3.31 19.87
CA THR A 39 -5.24 -4.06 18.98
C THR A 39 -4.58 -4.38 17.64
N LEU A 40 -3.95 -3.40 17.00
CA LEU A 40 -3.25 -3.65 15.73
C LEU A 40 -2.13 -4.66 15.87
N PHE A 41 -1.37 -4.61 16.96
CA PHE A 41 -0.31 -5.60 17.19
C PHE A 41 -0.87 -7.02 17.34
N GLU A 42 -1.96 -7.21 18.10
CA GLU A 42 -2.65 -8.50 18.20
C GLU A 42 -3.12 -8.99 16.82
N LEU A 43 -3.73 -8.10 16.02
CA LEU A 43 -4.21 -8.43 14.68
C LEU A 43 -3.05 -8.81 13.73
N THR A 44 -1.92 -8.09 13.78
CA THR A 44 -0.76 -8.40 12.93
C THR A 44 -0.08 -9.72 13.30
N GLU A 45 -0.19 -10.18 14.54
CA GLU A 45 0.30 -11.49 14.97
C GLU A 45 -0.60 -12.64 14.53
N ALA A 46 -1.91 -12.39 14.44
CA ALA A 46 -2.89 -13.38 14.01
C ALA A 46 -3.03 -13.49 12.48
N SER A 47 -2.64 -12.46 11.73
CA SER A 47 -2.77 -12.43 10.28
C SER A 47 -1.60 -13.12 9.58
N ASN A 48 -1.90 -13.81 8.47
CA ASN A 48 -0.89 -14.47 7.64
C ASN A 48 -0.22 -13.53 6.61
N TYR A 49 -0.86 -12.43 6.25
CA TYR A 49 -0.35 -11.48 5.27
C TYR A 49 -0.70 -10.04 5.64
N ASN A 50 0.28 -9.34 6.16
CA ASN A 50 0.18 -7.97 6.64
C ASN A 50 0.59 -6.98 5.56
N VAL A 51 -0.32 -6.08 5.22
CA VAL A 51 -0.16 -5.02 4.20
C VAL A 51 -0.17 -3.67 4.90
N PHE A 52 0.95 -2.99 4.87
CA PHE A 52 1.12 -1.70 5.53
C PHE A 52 1.19 -0.56 4.51
N ASP A 53 0.13 0.21 4.39
CA ASP A 53 0.17 1.52 3.70
C ASP A 53 0.65 2.58 4.69
N ILE A 54 1.88 3.05 4.53
CA ILE A 54 2.53 3.97 5.48
C ILE A 54 1.67 5.22 5.68
N ASN A 55 1.25 5.87 4.62
CA ASN A 55 0.25 6.93 4.54
C ASN A 55 0.34 7.93 5.71
N LEU A 56 1.50 8.58 5.87
CA LEU A 56 1.80 9.45 6.99
C LEU A 56 0.87 10.66 7.08
N ARG A 57 0.46 10.96 8.29
CA ARG A 57 -0.38 12.12 8.62
C ARG A 57 0.28 12.96 9.73
N PRO A 58 1.17 13.90 9.36
CA PRO A 58 1.79 14.78 10.36
C PRO A 58 0.74 15.55 11.19
N PRO A 59 0.94 15.75 12.49
CA PRO A 59 2.08 15.29 13.30
C PRO A 59 1.84 13.91 13.95
N TYR A 60 0.87 13.13 13.53
CA TYR A 60 0.33 11.94 14.20
C TYR A 60 1.05 10.65 13.82
N TYR A 61 2.39 10.65 13.78
CA TYR A 61 3.16 9.43 13.60
C TYR A 61 4.41 9.40 14.50
N ASP A 62 4.82 8.19 14.85
CA ASP A 62 6.04 7.91 15.59
C ASP A 62 6.91 6.95 14.76
N ILE A 63 8.18 7.29 14.59
CA ILE A 63 9.11 6.50 13.81
C ILE A 63 9.40 5.13 14.44
N HIS A 64 9.40 5.04 15.77
CA HIS A 64 9.58 3.75 16.44
C HIS A 64 8.40 2.83 16.16
N LEU A 65 7.18 3.36 16.25
CA LEU A 65 5.98 2.62 15.88
C LEU A 65 6.00 2.17 14.41
N ILE A 66 6.42 3.04 13.48
CA ILE A 66 6.52 2.67 12.06
C ILE A 66 7.52 1.52 11.86
N LYS A 67 8.68 1.55 12.52
CA LYS A 67 9.66 0.45 12.46
C LYS A 67 9.10 -0.85 13.02
N ASP A 68 8.40 -0.80 14.14
CA ASP A 68 7.77 -1.98 14.76
C ASP A 68 6.71 -2.59 13.84
N LEU A 69 5.91 -1.75 13.15
CA LEU A 69 4.92 -2.20 12.18
C LEU A 69 5.58 -2.78 10.92
N LEU A 70 6.67 -2.18 10.43
CA LEU A 70 7.41 -2.69 9.27
C LEU A 70 8.00 -4.08 9.53
N HIS A 71 8.48 -4.38 10.75
CA HIS A 71 8.96 -5.72 11.11
C HIS A 71 7.85 -6.80 11.11
N ARG A 72 6.58 -6.41 11.10
CA ARG A 72 5.41 -7.28 11.08
C ARG A 72 4.75 -7.38 9.70
N THR A 73 5.35 -6.72 8.69
CA THR A 73 4.74 -6.48 7.38
C THR A 73 5.33 -7.39 6.31
N GLN A 74 4.49 -7.97 5.45
CA GLN A 74 4.91 -8.70 4.26
C GLN A 74 4.93 -7.81 3.02
N LEU A 75 3.99 -6.86 2.89
CA LEU A 75 3.93 -5.86 1.83
C LEU A 75 3.84 -4.46 2.41
N ALA A 76 4.82 -3.60 2.15
CA ALA A 76 4.77 -2.19 2.52
C ALA A 76 4.56 -1.30 1.29
N LYS A 77 3.70 -0.29 1.42
CA LYS A 77 3.50 0.75 0.41
C LYS A 77 3.97 2.09 0.96
N PHE A 78 4.82 2.74 0.18
CA PHE A 78 5.35 4.09 0.43
C PHE A 78 5.02 4.99 -0.77
N ASN A 79 4.93 6.28 -0.53
CA ASN A 79 5.23 7.25 -1.56
C ASN A 79 6.72 7.63 -1.52
N LYS A 80 7.18 8.39 -2.52
CA LYS A 80 8.61 8.75 -2.63
C LYS A 80 9.11 9.61 -1.46
N ALA A 81 8.26 10.46 -0.88
CA ALA A 81 8.62 11.29 0.27
C ALA A 81 8.75 10.44 1.54
N GLU A 82 7.83 9.51 1.74
CA GLU A 82 7.84 8.56 2.86
C GLU A 82 9.07 7.64 2.80
N LEU A 83 9.43 7.14 1.61
CA LEU A 83 10.64 6.34 1.42
C LEU A 83 11.89 7.12 1.87
N ARG A 84 12.05 8.36 1.39
CA ARG A 84 13.19 9.20 1.76
C ARG A 84 13.22 9.48 3.25
N MET A 85 12.10 9.86 3.83
CA MET A 85 11.99 10.12 5.25
C MET A 85 12.38 8.88 6.09
N MET A 86 11.94 7.68 5.70
CA MET A 86 12.34 6.45 6.38
C MET A 86 13.84 6.22 6.33
N LEU A 87 14.49 6.44 5.18
CA LEU A 87 15.94 6.34 5.07
C LEU A 87 16.66 7.36 5.95
N ASP A 88 16.20 8.62 5.94
CA ASP A 88 16.76 9.69 6.79
C ASP A 88 16.69 9.31 8.28
N PHE A 89 15.55 8.78 8.75
CA PHE A 89 15.38 8.30 10.12
C PHE A 89 16.26 7.08 10.47
N MET A 90 16.66 6.32 9.46
CA MET A 90 17.57 5.18 9.63
C MET A 90 19.04 5.55 9.45
N GLY A 91 19.35 6.83 9.20
CA GLY A 91 20.70 7.31 8.92
C GLY A 91 21.29 6.76 7.62
N LYS A 92 20.43 6.45 6.64
CA LYS A 92 20.82 5.88 5.36
C LYS A 92 20.64 6.88 4.24
N ASP A 93 21.71 7.18 3.49
CA ASP A 93 21.64 8.03 2.32
C ASP A 93 20.79 7.40 1.20
N TYR A 94 19.98 8.23 0.55
CA TYR A 94 19.28 7.85 -0.66
C TYR A 94 20.24 7.89 -1.85
N VAL A 95 20.55 6.73 -2.43
CA VAL A 95 21.36 6.61 -3.66
C VAL A 95 20.45 6.37 -4.86
N THR A 96 19.79 5.20 -4.91
CA THR A 96 18.76 4.89 -5.91
C THR A 96 17.51 4.34 -5.23
N GLU A 97 16.39 4.30 -5.95
CA GLU A 97 15.17 3.65 -5.45
C GLU A 97 15.42 2.15 -5.21
N LYS A 98 16.16 1.50 -6.08
CA LYS A 98 16.49 0.08 -5.97
C LYS A 98 17.31 -0.21 -4.71
N ASP A 99 18.39 0.54 -4.48
CA ASP A 99 19.24 0.35 -3.29
C ASP A 99 18.44 0.62 -2.01
N SER A 100 17.57 1.64 -2.04
CA SER A 100 16.71 1.99 -0.92
C SER A 100 15.72 0.89 -0.58
N ILE A 101 15.09 0.30 -1.60
CA ILE A 101 14.14 -0.80 -1.44
C ILE A 101 14.85 -2.05 -0.92
N GLN A 102 15.98 -2.43 -1.51
CA GLN A 102 16.78 -3.58 -1.06
C GLN A 102 17.20 -3.41 0.40
N TYR A 103 17.66 -2.22 0.78
CA TYR A 103 18.00 -1.93 2.18
C TYR A 103 16.80 -2.13 3.12
N LEU A 104 15.61 -1.64 2.77
CA LEU A 104 14.41 -1.83 3.59
C LEU A 104 13.97 -3.30 3.64
N GLN A 105 14.06 -4.02 2.51
CA GLN A 105 13.77 -5.46 2.47
C GLN A 105 14.68 -6.25 3.41
N ASP A 106 15.98 -5.94 3.40
CA ASP A 106 16.96 -6.61 4.25
C ASP A 106 16.75 -6.31 5.73
N VAL A 107 16.56 -5.02 6.08
CA VAL A 107 16.39 -4.59 7.48
C VAL A 107 15.11 -5.13 8.09
N PHE A 108 13.99 -5.05 7.37
CA PHE A 108 12.67 -5.44 7.88
C PHE A 108 12.27 -6.87 7.51
N ARG A 109 13.11 -7.58 6.73
CA ARG A 109 12.88 -8.97 6.26
C ARG A 109 11.55 -9.11 5.51
N MET A 110 11.19 -8.10 4.73
CA MET A 110 9.99 -8.13 3.91
C MET A 110 10.36 -8.31 2.43
N ASN A 111 9.54 -9.03 1.67
CA ASN A 111 9.80 -9.28 0.26
C ASN A 111 9.14 -8.27 -0.67
N GLU A 112 7.99 -7.72 -0.28
CA GLU A 112 7.17 -6.93 -1.19
C GLU A 112 7.15 -5.46 -0.76
N ILE A 113 7.55 -4.57 -1.68
CA ILE A 113 7.50 -3.11 -1.48
C ILE A 113 6.90 -2.45 -2.73
N ILE A 114 5.97 -1.52 -2.50
CA ILE A 114 5.41 -0.65 -3.52
C ILE A 114 5.87 0.78 -3.24
N ILE A 115 6.38 1.46 -4.28
CA ILE A 115 6.65 2.90 -4.24
C ILE A 115 5.71 3.60 -5.21
N SER A 116 4.71 4.30 -4.69
CA SER A 116 3.83 5.14 -5.51
C SER A 116 4.53 6.45 -5.89
N LYS A 117 4.39 6.87 -7.15
CA LYS A 117 5.11 8.01 -7.76
C LYS A 117 4.15 9.05 -8.35
N GLY A 118 2.88 9.00 -7.97
CA GLY A 118 1.81 9.87 -8.49
C GLY A 118 1.68 9.75 -10.01
N SER A 119 1.71 10.87 -10.74
CA SER A 119 1.62 10.89 -12.20
C SER A 119 2.76 10.16 -12.93
N LYS A 120 3.79 9.71 -12.21
CA LYS A 120 4.92 8.92 -12.77
C LYS A 120 4.71 7.42 -12.62
N GLY A 121 3.55 6.99 -12.11
CA GLY A 121 3.22 5.57 -11.95
C GLY A 121 3.64 4.98 -10.61
N ALA A 122 4.09 3.74 -10.61
CA ALA A 122 4.50 3.03 -9.40
C ALA A 122 5.57 1.99 -9.70
N LEU A 123 6.43 1.74 -8.71
CA LEU A 123 7.40 0.66 -8.72
C LEU A 123 6.94 -0.41 -7.73
N TYR A 124 6.96 -1.65 -8.16
CA TYR A 124 6.72 -2.83 -7.33
C TYR A 124 7.97 -3.70 -7.29
N ALA A 125 8.44 -3.99 -6.09
CA ALA A 125 9.53 -4.92 -5.84
C ALA A 125 8.99 -6.17 -5.14
N ASN A 126 9.41 -7.35 -5.63
CA ASN A 126 9.17 -8.63 -4.99
C ASN A 126 10.49 -9.41 -4.97
N GLY A 127 11.11 -9.46 -3.80
CA GLY A 127 12.50 -9.86 -3.68
C GLY A 127 13.41 -9.05 -4.60
N ASN A 128 14.20 -9.69 -5.42
CA ASN A 128 15.12 -9.04 -6.37
C ASN A 128 14.46 -8.62 -7.69
N ASN A 129 13.18 -8.85 -7.87
CA ASN A 129 12.46 -8.49 -9.08
C ASN A 129 11.81 -7.11 -8.92
N PHE A 130 12.16 -6.19 -9.82
CA PHE A 130 11.67 -4.81 -9.81
C PHE A 130 10.86 -4.54 -11.07
N HIS A 131 9.66 -4.01 -10.90
CA HIS A 131 8.72 -3.72 -11.99
C HIS A 131 8.23 -2.28 -11.87
N LEU A 132 8.69 -1.42 -12.79
CA LEU A 132 8.24 -0.03 -12.89
C LEU A 132 7.12 0.06 -13.94
N TYR A 133 6.00 0.67 -13.56
CA TYR A 133 4.84 0.88 -14.43
C TYR A 133 4.48 2.37 -14.48
N PRO A 134 4.19 2.92 -15.67
CA PRO A 134 3.64 4.27 -15.78
C PRO A 134 2.23 4.30 -15.24
N THR A 135 1.73 5.50 -14.92
CA THR A 135 0.30 5.69 -14.72
C THR A 135 -0.44 5.67 -16.06
N VAL A 136 -1.74 5.36 -16.02
CA VAL A 136 -2.62 5.59 -17.18
C VAL A 136 -2.90 7.09 -17.28
N PRO A 137 -2.67 7.73 -18.45
CA PRO A 137 -2.98 9.14 -18.65
C PRO A 137 -4.50 9.38 -18.59
N VAL A 138 -4.94 10.27 -17.71
CA VAL A 138 -6.34 10.66 -17.54
C VAL A 138 -6.48 12.16 -17.28
N GLU A 139 -7.64 12.71 -17.54
CA GLU A 139 -8.01 14.02 -17.03
C GLU A 139 -8.26 13.92 -15.52
N VAL A 140 -7.44 14.61 -14.73
CA VAL A 140 -7.52 14.58 -13.26
C VAL A 140 -8.71 15.40 -12.79
N LYS A 141 -9.67 14.75 -12.13
CA LYS A 141 -10.81 15.43 -11.48
C LYS A 141 -10.65 15.49 -9.96
N ASP A 142 -10.15 14.42 -9.37
CA ASP A 142 -9.85 14.36 -7.94
C ASP A 142 -8.72 13.33 -7.69
N THR A 143 -7.82 13.63 -6.77
CA THR A 143 -6.73 12.71 -6.40
C THR A 143 -6.98 11.98 -5.09
N VAL A 144 -8.04 12.36 -4.35
CA VAL A 144 -8.40 11.70 -3.09
C VAL A 144 -8.87 10.27 -3.38
N GLY A 145 -8.38 9.32 -2.59
CA GLY A 145 -8.69 7.89 -2.78
C GLY A 145 -7.91 7.19 -3.89
N SER A 146 -7.15 7.91 -4.73
CA SER A 146 -6.36 7.29 -5.82
C SER A 146 -5.34 6.28 -5.30
N GLY A 147 -4.65 6.59 -4.19
CA GLY A 147 -3.68 5.70 -3.55
C GLY A 147 -4.31 4.46 -2.94
N ASP A 148 -5.47 4.63 -2.29
CA ASP A 148 -6.24 3.55 -1.68
C ASP A 148 -6.81 2.63 -2.77
N SER A 149 -7.34 3.22 -3.86
CA SER A 149 -7.84 2.47 -5.02
C SER A 149 -6.73 1.73 -5.76
N PHE A 150 -5.54 2.33 -5.90
CA PHE A 150 -4.37 1.64 -6.42
C PHE A 150 -4.06 0.38 -5.57
N LEU A 151 -4.02 0.52 -4.24
CA LEU A 151 -3.74 -0.61 -3.35
C LEU A 151 -4.86 -1.66 -3.41
N ALA A 152 -6.12 -1.24 -3.48
CA ALA A 152 -7.24 -2.16 -3.67
C ALA A 152 -7.13 -2.94 -5.00
N GLY A 153 -6.81 -2.27 -6.10
CA GLY A 153 -6.55 -2.90 -7.40
C GLY A 153 -5.36 -3.86 -7.36
N PHE A 154 -4.29 -3.49 -6.66
CA PHE A 154 -3.14 -4.35 -6.44
C PHE A 154 -3.54 -5.63 -5.69
N LEU A 155 -4.17 -5.50 -4.54
CA LEU A 155 -4.54 -6.64 -3.68
C LEU A 155 -5.57 -7.54 -4.35
N SER A 156 -6.61 -6.98 -4.99
CA SER A 156 -7.62 -7.77 -5.67
C SER A 156 -7.01 -8.73 -6.71
N LYS A 157 -5.90 -8.33 -7.34
CA LYS A 157 -5.23 -9.16 -8.34
C LYS A 157 -4.09 -10.00 -7.74
N ARG A 158 -3.40 -9.48 -6.72
CA ARG A 158 -2.31 -10.19 -6.02
C ARG A 158 -2.79 -11.44 -5.29
N LEU A 159 -4.01 -11.42 -4.78
CA LEU A 159 -4.63 -12.53 -4.03
C LEU A 159 -5.25 -13.60 -4.95
N GLU A 160 -5.39 -13.33 -6.24
CA GLU A 160 -5.79 -14.36 -7.22
C GLU A 160 -4.62 -15.31 -7.51
N THR A 161 -4.91 -16.60 -7.59
CA THR A 161 -3.91 -17.62 -7.94
C THR A 161 -3.48 -17.52 -9.41
N GLY A 162 -2.17 -17.71 -9.67
CA GLY A 162 -1.63 -17.76 -11.03
C GLY A 162 -1.41 -16.39 -11.69
N THR A 163 -1.56 -15.29 -10.96
CA THR A 163 -1.29 -13.95 -11.49
C THR A 163 0.20 -13.62 -11.45
N ASN A 164 0.66 -12.87 -12.45
CA ASN A 164 2.03 -12.36 -12.51
C ASN A 164 2.09 -10.86 -12.15
N ALA A 165 3.30 -10.35 -11.91
CA ALA A 165 3.51 -8.96 -11.52
C ALA A 165 2.93 -7.94 -12.52
N HIS A 166 2.92 -8.29 -13.83
CA HIS A 166 2.35 -7.43 -14.86
C HIS A 166 0.82 -7.28 -14.69
N GLN A 167 0.12 -8.38 -14.50
CA GLN A 167 -1.34 -8.37 -14.30
C GLN A 167 -1.72 -7.61 -13.03
N ILE A 168 -0.96 -7.82 -11.94
CA ILE A 168 -1.16 -7.15 -10.65
C ILE A 168 -0.99 -5.64 -10.81
N MET A 169 0.14 -5.21 -11.38
CA MET A 169 0.44 -3.79 -11.50
C MET A 169 -0.43 -3.07 -12.53
N HIS A 170 -0.80 -3.74 -13.64
CA HIS A 170 -1.75 -3.18 -14.60
C HIS A 170 -3.11 -2.91 -13.94
N GLN A 171 -3.64 -3.86 -13.18
CA GLN A 171 -4.88 -3.69 -12.40
C GLN A 171 -4.77 -2.51 -11.43
N ALA A 172 -3.66 -2.41 -10.68
CA ALA A 172 -3.42 -1.38 -9.69
C ALA A 172 -3.36 0.02 -10.30
N VAL A 173 -2.53 0.22 -11.34
CA VAL A 173 -2.39 1.54 -11.98
C VAL A 173 -3.67 1.95 -12.71
N ALA A 174 -4.38 0.99 -13.32
CA ALA A 174 -5.65 1.26 -13.99
C ALA A 174 -6.73 1.71 -12.99
N LEU A 175 -6.86 1.03 -11.83
CA LEU A 175 -7.89 1.41 -10.86
C LEU A 175 -7.57 2.76 -10.20
N GLY A 176 -6.31 3.02 -9.85
CA GLY A 176 -5.90 4.33 -9.34
C GLY A 176 -6.17 5.46 -10.32
N ALA A 177 -5.91 5.28 -11.61
CA ALA A 177 -6.18 6.26 -12.65
C ALA A 177 -7.70 6.42 -12.92
N PHE A 178 -8.44 5.32 -12.95
CA PHE A 178 -9.90 5.32 -13.13
C PHE A 178 -10.60 6.16 -12.06
N ILE A 179 -10.21 6.01 -10.79
CA ILE A 179 -10.77 6.82 -9.70
C ILE A 179 -10.31 8.27 -9.79
N THR A 180 -9.05 8.54 -10.17
CA THR A 180 -8.52 9.90 -10.37
C THR A 180 -9.30 10.68 -11.45
N ALA A 181 -9.86 10.00 -12.44
CA ALA A 181 -10.70 10.58 -13.49
C ALA A 181 -12.14 10.88 -13.04
N GLN A 182 -12.49 10.61 -11.79
CA GLN A 182 -13.84 10.80 -11.26
C GLN A 182 -13.86 11.83 -10.12
N LYS A 183 -15.04 12.28 -9.73
CA LYS A 183 -15.20 13.22 -8.60
C LYS A 183 -15.39 12.44 -7.29
N GLY A 184 -14.66 12.85 -6.26
CA GLY A 184 -14.75 12.27 -4.93
C GLY A 184 -13.90 11.00 -4.76
N ALA A 185 -13.62 10.68 -3.50
CA ALA A 185 -12.71 9.58 -3.13
C ALA A 185 -13.30 8.18 -3.37
N CYS A 186 -14.60 8.06 -3.42
CA CYS A 186 -15.33 6.80 -3.58
C CYS A 186 -16.52 6.99 -4.53
N PRO A 187 -16.27 7.21 -5.83
CA PRO A 187 -17.34 7.37 -6.81
C PRO A 187 -18.13 6.08 -7.00
N GLU A 188 -19.38 6.20 -7.40
CA GLU A 188 -20.18 5.04 -7.81
C GLU A 188 -19.77 4.60 -9.22
N TYR A 189 -19.51 3.30 -9.41
CA TYR A 189 -19.23 2.69 -10.70
C TYR A 189 -19.52 1.19 -10.66
N THR A 190 -19.67 0.58 -11.83
CA THR A 190 -19.82 -0.88 -11.96
C THR A 190 -18.48 -1.53 -12.29
N LEU A 191 -18.39 -2.83 -12.04
CA LEU A 191 -17.22 -3.63 -12.43
C LEU A 191 -17.00 -3.58 -13.96
N ASP A 192 -18.08 -3.51 -14.74
CA ASP A 192 -18.04 -3.41 -16.20
C ASP A 192 -17.42 -2.08 -16.66
N ASP A 193 -17.76 -0.96 -16.02
CA ASP A 193 -17.16 0.35 -16.32
C ASP A 193 -15.65 0.34 -16.10
N PHE A 194 -15.21 -0.21 -14.96
CA PHE A 194 -13.79 -0.33 -14.67
C PHE A 194 -13.08 -1.31 -15.63
N THR A 195 -13.68 -2.45 -15.94
CA THR A 195 -13.10 -3.45 -16.84
C THR A 195 -12.90 -2.88 -18.23
N LYS A 196 -13.88 -2.18 -18.78
CA LYS A 196 -13.76 -1.47 -20.06
C LYS A 196 -12.64 -0.45 -20.04
N PHE A 197 -12.56 0.37 -18.99
CA PHE A 197 -11.49 1.35 -18.83
C PHE A 197 -10.12 0.67 -18.81
N ARG A 198 -9.93 -0.35 -17.97
CA ARG A 198 -8.67 -1.09 -17.83
C ARG A 198 -8.21 -1.69 -19.16
N ASP A 199 -9.11 -2.34 -19.89
CA ASP A 199 -8.79 -3.05 -21.12
C ASP A 199 -8.48 -2.11 -22.29
N GLN A 200 -8.96 -0.86 -22.23
CA GLN A 200 -8.62 0.20 -23.18
C GLN A 200 -7.26 0.87 -22.89
N HIS A 201 -6.72 0.69 -21.67
CA HIS A 201 -5.52 1.39 -21.20
C HIS A 201 -4.43 0.40 -20.77
N LEU A 202 -3.92 -0.36 -21.74
CA LEU A 202 -2.82 -1.29 -21.47
C LEU A 202 -1.52 -0.51 -21.16
N VAL A 203 -0.85 -0.91 -20.10
CA VAL A 203 0.45 -0.37 -19.70
C VAL A 203 1.54 -1.44 -19.81
N SER A 204 2.75 -1.02 -20.17
CA SER A 204 3.92 -1.89 -20.22
C SER A 204 4.93 -1.48 -19.14
N THR A 205 5.79 -2.40 -18.72
CA THR A 205 6.89 -2.08 -17.83
C THR A 205 7.83 -1.04 -18.44
N LEU A 206 8.32 -0.15 -17.60
CA LEU A 206 9.39 0.79 -17.94
C LEU A 206 10.75 0.23 -17.51
N PRO A 207 11.87 0.62 -18.17
CA PRO A 207 13.20 0.33 -17.65
C PRO A 207 13.39 1.06 -16.31
N LEU A 208 14.17 0.42 -15.43
CA LEU A 208 14.58 0.97 -14.14
C LEU A 208 15.74 1.93 -14.27
#